data_c249fc281a5f9248bebd6a5001dc783c
#
_entry.id   c249fc281a5f9248bebd6a5001dc783c
#
_cell.length_a   1.000
_cell.length_b   1.000
_cell.length_c   1.000
_cell.angle_alpha   90.00
_cell.angle_beta   90.00
_cell.angle_gamma   90.00
#
_symmetry.space_group_name_H-M   'P 1'
#
loop_
_entity.id
_entity.type
_entity.pdbx_description
1 polymer ?
#
loop_
_entity_poly.entity_id
_entity_poly.type
_entity_poly.pdbx_seq_one_letter_code
_entity_poly.pdbx_strand_id
1 'polypeptide(L)'
;KKPVVRGVPQGSVLGPVLFSLFINDLPLLADNTGCTLVLYADDTSILMPNDNMQNTIFLENISKWFAFNGLLLNDKTKCIYFHTAQKKVAKTALNIGTQHLEPVNNAKILGICIEEVLNWNMHCTQVIKKINIACYQIRTLKYIVDLHVLLNFYYAHVHSRLSYGISLWGSSPAANEVFKAQKRIIRNIVSIGSACSCKPHFKKLKILTLP
;
A
#
# COMPACT_ATOMS: atom_id res chain seq x y z
N LYS A 1 16.57 24.91 23.92
CA LYS A 1 15.32 24.10 23.88
C LYS A 1 14.18 25.06 23.57
N LYS A 2 13.45 24.84 22.47
CA LYS A 2 12.22 25.60 22.19
C LYS A 2 11.05 24.93 22.93
N PRO A 3 10.14 25.68 23.56
CA PRO A 3 8.96 25.09 24.19
C PRO A 3 8.06 24.48 23.10
N VAL A 4 7.56 23.27 23.35
CA VAL A 4 6.55 22.62 22.51
C VAL A 4 5.20 23.19 22.92
N VAL A 5 4.62 24.04 22.08
CA VAL A 5 3.33 24.70 22.38
C VAL A 5 2.15 23.82 21.96
N ARG A 6 2.31 22.97 20.95
CA ARG A 6 1.30 22.02 20.45
C ARG A 6 1.98 20.74 19.95
N GLY A 7 1.23 19.62 20.02
CA GLY A 7 1.71 18.31 19.54
C GLY A 7 2.59 17.60 20.58
N VAL A 8 3.19 16.51 20.13
CA VAL A 8 4.09 15.66 20.91
C VAL A 8 5.44 15.56 20.20
N PRO A 9 6.56 15.38 20.94
CA PRO A 9 7.87 15.20 20.31
C PRO A 9 7.86 13.96 19.41
N GLN A 10 8.36 14.09 18.19
CA GLN A 10 8.52 12.97 17.27
C GLN A 10 9.44 11.91 17.88
N GLY A 11 9.01 10.63 17.83
CA GLY A 11 9.73 9.52 18.44
C GLY A 11 9.44 9.31 19.93
N SER A 12 8.52 10.07 20.54
CA SER A 12 8.07 9.80 21.92
C SER A 12 7.25 8.49 21.97
N VAL A 13 7.37 7.76 23.08
CA VAL A 13 6.62 6.51 23.31
C VAL A 13 5.11 6.75 23.38
N LEU A 14 4.69 7.87 23.96
CA LEU A 14 3.28 8.25 24.15
C LEU A 14 2.67 8.92 22.91
N GLY A 15 3.48 9.43 21.98
CA GLY A 15 2.98 10.16 20.80
C GLY A 15 1.91 9.44 20.02
N PRO A 16 2.11 8.18 19.59
CA PRO A 16 1.11 7.42 18.84
C PRO A 16 -0.20 7.22 19.61
N VAL A 17 -0.12 6.94 20.91
CA VAL A 17 -1.30 6.74 21.77
C VAL A 17 -2.09 8.03 21.91
N LEU A 18 -1.41 9.13 22.20
CA LEU A 18 -2.06 10.46 22.35
C LEU A 18 -2.67 10.91 21.02
N PHE A 19 -2.02 10.65 19.90
CA PHE A 19 -2.58 10.97 18.58
C PHE A 19 -3.83 10.13 18.28
N SER A 20 -3.81 8.83 18.57
CA SER A 20 -4.97 7.96 18.39
C SER A 20 -6.16 8.41 19.26
N LEU A 21 -5.92 8.85 20.49
CA LEU A 21 -6.98 9.42 21.35
C LEU A 21 -7.50 10.75 20.77
N PHE A 22 -6.60 11.57 20.24
CA PHE A 22 -6.93 12.88 19.69
C PHE A 22 -7.84 12.81 18.46
N ILE A 23 -7.66 11.79 17.59
CA ILE A 23 -8.47 11.62 16.37
C ILE A 23 -9.65 10.67 16.55
N ASN A 24 -9.90 10.16 17.76
CA ASN A 24 -10.86 9.07 18.02
C ASN A 24 -12.32 9.46 17.76
N ASP A 25 -12.65 10.73 17.78
CA ASP A 25 -13.98 11.25 17.49
C ASP A 25 -14.23 11.51 15.98
N LEU A 26 -13.18 11.58 15.16
CA LEU A 26 -13.30 11.80 13.73
C LEU A 26 -14.23 10.79 13.01
N PRO A 27 -14.19 9.47 13.31
CA PRO A 27 -15.10 8.50 12.70
C PRO A 27 -16.58 8.76 12.95
N LEU A 28 -16.94 9.43 14.04
CA LEU A 28 -18.33 9.76 14.37
C LEU A 28 -18.99 10.65 13.31
N LEU A 29 -18.20 11.42 12.55
CA LEU A 29 -18.71 12.22 11.43
C LEU A 29 -19.27 11.36 10.29
N ALA A 30 -18.88 10.09 10.21
CA ALA A 30 -19.36 9.17 9.18
C ALA A 30 -20.71 8.52 9.55
N ASP A 31 -21.15 8.63 10.81
CA ASP A 31 -22.39 8.03 11.27
C ASP A 31 -23.59 8.53 10.45
N ASN A 32 -24.41 7.58 9.98
CA ASN A 32 -25.60 7.82 9.14
C ASN A 32 -25.35 8.48 7.78
N THR A 33 -24.09 8.60 7.33
CA THR A 33 -23.76 9.20 6.01
C THR A 33 -23.57 8.16 4.90
N GLY A 34 -23.48 6.87 5.25
CA GLY A 34 -23.08 5.80 4.33
C GLY A 34 -21.59 5.83 3.96
N CYS A 35 -20.81 6.78 4.49
CA CYS A 35 -19.36 6.85 4.32
C CYS A 35 -18.67 5.97 5.36
N THR A 36 -17.44 5.53 5.04
CA THR A 36 -16.59 4.79 5.99
C THR A 36 -15.24 5.48 6.10
N LEU A 37 -14.81 5.77 7.32
CA LEU A 37 -13.46 6.25 7.59
C LEU A 37 -12.58 5.10 8.08
N VAL A 38 -11.38 5.03 7.50
CA VAL A 38 -10.33 4.12 7.93
C VAL A 38 -9.11 4.96 8.31
N LEU A 39 -8.72 4.88 9.57
CA LEU A 39 -7.62 5.63 10.15
C LEU A 39 -6.42 4.71 10.39
N TYR A 40 -5.24 5.16 9.99
CA TYR A 40 -3.98 4.50 10.29
C TYR A 40 -2.92 5.56 10.61
N ALA A 41 -2.68 5.81 11.88
CA ALA A 41 -1.89 6.94 12.35
C ALA A 41 -2.42 8.26 11.74
N ASP A 42 -1.58 8.98 11.01
CA ASP A 42 -1.91 10.21 10.29
C ASP A 42 -2.58 9.99 8.92
N ASP A 43 -2.52 8.75 8.39
CA ASP A 43 -3.18 8.42 7.13
C ASP A 43 -4.69 8.20 7.35
N THR A 44 -5.51 9.04 6.73
CA THR A 44 -6.97 8.92 6.73
C THR A 44 -7.47 8.53 5.34
N SER A 45 -8.21 7.44 5.25
CA SER A 45 -8.86 6.98 4.03
C SER A 45 -10.38 7.07 4.18
N ILE A 46 -11.04 7.67 3.20
CA ILE A 46 -12.49 7.86 3.19
C ILE A 46 -13.08 7.07 2.03
N LEU A 47 -13.97 6.14 2.33
CA LEU A 47 -14.77 5.41 1.36
C LEU A 47 -16.15 6.06 1.31
N MET A 48 -16.54 6.55 0.13
CA MET A 48 -17.80 7.26 -0.07
C MET A 48 -18.66 6.53 -1.11
N PRO A 49 -19.98 6.42 -0.91
CA PRO A 49 -20.89 5.95 -1.95
C PRO A 49 -20.92 6.94 -3.12
N ASN A 50 -21.42 6.53 -4.27
CA ASN A 50 -21.54 7.40 -5.43
C ASN A 50 -22.80 8.31 -5.30
N ASP A 51 -22.82 9.15 -4.27
CA ASP A 51 -23.84 10.18 -4.01
C ASP A 51 -23.17 11.54 -3.82
N ASN A 52 -23.25 12.38 -4.84
CA ASN A 52 -22.51 13.64 -4.87
C ASN A 52 -22.96 14.65 -3.80
N MET A 53 -24.26 14.67 -3.44
CA MET A 53 -24.78 15.68 -2.51
C MET A 53 -24.40 15.38 -1.07
N GLN A 54 -24.60 14.16 -0.61
CA GLN A 54 -24.22 13.74 0.75
C GLN A 54 -22.70 13.77 0.93
N ASN A 55 -21.95 13.38 -0.10
CA ASN A 55 -20.50 13.43 -0.09
C ASN A 55 -19.95 14.84 0.11
N THR A 56 -20.54 15.84 -0.54
CA THR A 56 -20.12 17.24 -0.39
C THR A 56 -20.31 17.74 1.04
N ILE A 57 -21.47 17.50 1.63
CA ILE A 57 -21.76 17.88 3.03
C ILE A 57 -20.80 17.17 3.98
N PHE A 58 -20.54 15.89 3.76
CA PHE A 58 -19.63 15.11 4.59
C PHE A 58 -18.20 15.65 4.52
N LEU A 59 -17.68 15.96 3.32
CA LEU A 59 -16.34 16.50 3.14
C LEU A 59 -16.19 17.91 3.74
N GLU A 60 -17.23 18.72 3.71
CA GLU A 60 -17.26 20.01 4.42
C GLU A 60 -17.16 19.83 5.94
N ASN A 61 -17.88 18.86 6.51
CA ASN A 61 -17.81 18.57 7.94
C ASN A 61 -16.43 18.05 8.35
N ILE A 62 -15.83 17.18 7.55
CA ILE A 62 -14.44 16.73 7.73
C ILE A 62 -13.49 17.93 7.73
N SER A 63 -13.61 18.82 6.74
CA SER A 63 -12.76 20.02 6.66
C SER A 63 -12.90 20.92 7.88
N LYS A 64 -14.13 21.16 8.35
CA LYS A 64 -14.40 21.93 9.58
C LYS A 64 -13.78 21.27 10.81
N TRP A 65 -13.89 19.95 10.93
CA TRP A 65 -13.29 19.21 12.05
C TRP A 65 -11.76 19.34 12.05
N PHE A 66 -11.09 19.18 10.89
CA PHE A 66 -9.64 19.38 10.77
C PHE A 66 -9.23 20.81 11.17
N ALA A 67 -9.94 21.82 10.66
CA ALA A 67 -9.66 23.22 11.00
C ALA A 67 -9.84 23.49 12.50
N PHE A 68 -10.93 23.00 13.12
CA PHE A 68 -11.20 23.15 14.54
C PHE A 68 -10.10 22.51 15.41
N ASN A 69 -9.61 21.36 15.02
CA ASN A 69 -8.54 20.64 15.72
C ASN A 69 -7.13 21.14 15.37
N GLY A 70 -7.01 22.15 14.50
CA GLY A 70 -5.71 22.71 14.09
C GLY A 70 -4.86 21.75 13.26
N LEU A 71 -5.51 20.80 12.56
CA LEU A 71 -4.88 19.88 11.62
C LEU A 71 -4.98 20.45 10.20
N LEU A 72 -3.94 20.20 9.41
CA LEU A 72 -3.90 20.59 8.00
C LEU A 72 -3.98 19.35 7.12
N LEU A 73 -4.81 19.44 6.08
CA LEU A 73 -4.85 18.43 5.04
C LEU A 73 -3.57 18.50 4.21
N ASN A 74 -3.03 17.33 3.87
CA ASN A 74 -1.82 17.24 3.06
C ASN A 74 -2.15 17.48 1.58
N ASP A 75 -1.30 18.25 0.88
CA ASP A 75 -1.41 18.49 -0.58
C ASP A 75 -1.31 17.21 -1.42
N LYS A 76 -0.84 16.11 -0.80
CA LYS A 76 -0.77 14.78 -1.43
C LYS A 76 -2.09 13.99 -1.36
N THR A 77 -3.14 14.55 -0.76
CA THR A 77 -4.48 13.94 -0.72
C THR A 77 -4.96 13.65 -2.15
N LYS A 78 -5.52 12.46 -2.37
CA LYS A 78 -5.94 11.98 -3.69
C LYS A 78 -7.36 11.45 -3.65
N CYS A 79 -8.05 11.58 -4.77
CA CYS A 79 -9.36 11.02 -5.00
C CYS A 79 -9.29 9.94 -6.08
N ILE A 80 -9.91 8.76 -5.84
CA ILE A 80 -10.03 7.68 -6.82
C ILE A 80 -11.49 7.29 -6.93
N TYR A 81 -11.98 7.17 -8.16
CA TYR A 81 -13.29 6.61 -8.47
C TYR A 81 -13.13 5.15 -8.86
N PHE A 82 -13.60 4.24 -8.02
CA PHE A 82 -13.58 2.82 -8.33
C PHE A 82 -14.71 2.44 -9.27
N HIS A 83 -14.39 1.65 -10.29
CA HIS A 83 -15.36 1.17 -11.26
C HIS A 83 -14.94 -0.18 -11.85
N THR A 84 -15.89 -0.87 -12.48
CA THR A 84 -15.57 -2.10 -13.23
C THR A 84 -14.99 -1.75 -14.61
N ALA A 85 -14.28 -2.70 -15.24
CA ALA A 85 -13.74 -2.50 -16.57
C ALA A 85 -14.82 -2.17 -17.63
N GLN A 86 -16.05 -2.68 -17.42
CA GLN A 86 -17.18 -2.50 -18.34
C GLN A 86 -17.97 -1.20 -18.10
N LYS A 87 -18.09 -0.76 -16.84
CA LYS A 87 -18.91 0.40 -16.47
C LYS A 87 -18.00 1.52 -15.97
N LYS A 88 -17.65 2.44 -16.87
CA LYS A 88 -16.94 3.66 -16.48
C LYS A 88 -17.85 4.61 -15.70
N VAL A 89 -17.29 5.28 -14.71
CA VAL A 89 -17.96 6.29 -13.90
C VAL A 89 -17.48 7.68 -14.35
N ALA A 90 -18.39 8.65 -14.41
CA ALA A 90 -18.02 10.03 -14.61
C ALA A 90 -17.17 10.50 -13.41
N LYS A 91 -16.01 11.08 -13.69
CA LYS A 91 -15.09 11.56 -12.67
C LYS A 91 -15.30 13.06 -12.52
N THR A 92 -15.68 13.48 -11.33
CA THR A 92 -15.77 14.89 -10.96
C THR A 92 -14.73 15.23 -9.93
N ALA A 93 -14.15 16.40 -10.01
CA ALA A 93 -13.24 16.88 -8.98
C ALA A 93 -14.01 17.10 -7.67
N LEU A 94 -13.37 16.83 -6.55
CA LEU A 94 -13.93 17.00 -5.21
C LEU A 94 -13.25 18.17 -4.51
N ASN A 95 -14.00 18.90 -3.69
CA ASN A 95 -13.44 19.94 -2.84
C ASN A 95 -13.48 19.51 -1.37
N ILE A 96 -12.36 19.67 -0.67
CA ILE A 96 -12.27 19.49 0.77
C ILE A 96 -11.75 20.81 1.35
N GLY A 97 -12.65 21.63 1.90
CA GLY A 97 -12.31 22.98 2.31
C GLY A 97 -11.80 23.82 1.13
N THR A 98 -10.57 24.28 1.22
CA THR A 98 -9.90 25.06 0.16
C THR A 98 -9.15 24.21 -0.86
N GLN A 99 -9.00 22.91 -0.62
CA GLN A 99 -8.28 22.03 -1.53
C GLN A 99 -9.19 21.49 -2.63
N HIS A 100 -8.71 21.57 -3.87
CA HIS A 100 -9.34 20.99 -5.04
C HIS A 100 -8.64 19.68 -5.41
N LEU A 101 -9.38 18.57 -5.39
CA LEU A 101 -8.87 17.24 -5.62
C LEU A 101 -9.27 16.73 -7.00
N GLU A 102 -8.32 16.72 -7.91
CA GLU A 102 -8.50 16.07 -9.21
C GLU A 102 -8.48 14.55 -9.06
N PRO A 103 -9.42 13.83 -9.71
CA PRO A 103 -9.43 12.38 -9.70
C PRO A 103 -8.17 11.79 -10.32
N VAL A 104 -7.58 10.81 -9.64
CA VAL A 104 -6.41 10.07 -10.15
C VAL A 104 -6.78 8.63 -10.46
N ASN A 105 -6.06 8.01 -11.40
CA ASN A 105 -6.30 6.61 -11.80
C ASN A 105 -5.68 5.61 -10.83
N ASN A 106 -4.77 6.05 -9.97
CA ASN A 106 -4.11 5.22 -8.98
C ASN A 106 -3.62 6.05 -7.79
N ALA A 107 -3.56 5.41 -6.62
CA ALA A 107 -2.91 5.97 -5.44
C ALA A 107 -2.17 4.88 -4.67
N LYS A 108 -1.32 5.32 -3.75
CA LYS A 108 -0.59 4.43 -2.86
C LYS A 108 -1.16 4.59 -1.44
N ILE A 109 -1.69 3.50 -0.89
CA ILE A 109 -2.23 3.43 0.46
C ILE A 109 -1.43 2.39 1.24
N LEU A 110 -0.82 2.78 2.35
CA LEU A 110 0.01 1.91 3.20
C LEU A 110 1.03 1.07 2.42
N GLY A 111 1.64 1.64 1.38
CA GLY A 111 2.63 0.94 0.57
C GLY A 111 2.08 0.12 -0.60
N ILE A 112 0.77 -0.11 -0.68
CA ILE A 112 0.09 -0.81 -1.76
C ILE A 112 -0.40 0.21 -2.80
N CYS A 113 -0.10 -0.04 -4.07
CA CYS A 113 -0.63 0.76 -5.18
C CYS A 113 -2.00 0.22 -5.58
N ILE A 114 -3.03 1.05 -5.45
CA ILE A 114 -4.41 0.72 -5.79
C ILE A 114 -4.77 1.47 -7.07
N GLU A 115 -5.39 0.77 -8.01
CA GLU A 115 -5.86 1.30 -9.30
C GLU A 115 -7.38 1.33 -9.32
N GLU A 116 -7.97 2.24 -10.07
CA GLU A 116 -9.42 2.44 -10.16
C GLU A 116 -10.23 1.19 -10.54
N VAL A 117 -9.62 0.23 -11.25
CA VAL A 117 -10.25 -1.03 -11.69
C VAL A 117 -9.80 -2.22 -10.83
N LEU A 118 -8.93 -2.03 -9.85
CA LEU A 118 -8.38 -3.07 -8.97
C LEU A 118 -7.73 -4.25 -9.73
N ASN A 119 -7.08 -3.96 -10.86
CA ASN A 119 -6.40 -4.97 -11.67
C ASN A 119 -4.99 -5.32 -11.17
N TRP A 120 -4.42 -4.52 -10.26
CA TRP A 120 -3.13 -4.72 -9.57
C TRP A 120 -1.89 -4.69 -10.47
N ASN A 121 -2.00 -4.27 -11.74
CA ASN A 121 -0.89 -4.28 -12.69
C ASN A 121 0.26 -3.37 -12.24
N MET A 122 -0.05 -2.16 -11.78
CA MET A 122 0.95 -1.21 -11.31
C MET A 122 1.62 -1.70 -10.03
N HIS A 123 0.85 -2.26 -9.08
CA HIS A 123 1.41 -2.81 -7.85
C HIS A 123 2.38 -3.96 -8.16
N CYS A 124 1.94 -4.96 -8.93
CA CYS A 124 2.77 -6.10 -9.32
C CYS A 124 4.03 -5.65 -10.08
N THR A 125 3.93 -4.65 -10.97
CA THR A 125 5.09 -4.07 -11.66
C THR A 125 6.09 -3.47 -10.68
N GLN A 126 5.63 -2.74 -9.65
CA GLN A 126 6.51 -2.19 -8.60
C GLN A 126 7.17 -3.30 -7.77
N VAL A 127 6.43 -4.34 -7.42
CA VAL A 127 6.97 -5.52 -6.71
C VAL A 127 8.05 -6.20 -7.56
N ILE A 128 7.79 -6.44 -8.86
CA ILE A 128 8.74 -7.06 -9.79
C ILE A 128 10.03 -6.22 -9.90
N LYS A 129 9.93 -4.89 -9.99
CA LYS A 129 11.11 -4.02 -10.02
C LYS A 129 11.99 -4.24 -8.79
N LYS A 130 11.40 -4.27 -7.59
CA LYS A 130 12.13 -4.52 -6.34
C LYS A 130 12.73 -5.93 -6.27
N ILE A 131 12.00 -6.94 -6.76
CA ILE A 131 12.47 -8.33 -6.84
C ILE A 131 13.64 -8.45 -7.81
N ASN A 132 13.62 -7.73 -8.94
CA ASN A 132 14.73 -7.75 -9.91
C ASN A 132 16.02 -7.16 -9.33
N ILE A 133 15.92 -6.11 -8.50
CA ILE A 133 17.07 -5.57 -7.76
C ILE A 133 17.64 -6.64 -6.82
N ALA A 134 16.78 -7.28 -6.02
CA ALA A 134 17.21 -8.35 -5.12
C ALA A 134 17.81 -9.54 -5.89
N CYS A 135 17.28 -9.85 -7.06
CA CYS A 135 17.79 -10.89 -7.96
C CYS A 135 19.22 -10.61 -8.42
N TYR A 136 19.51 -9.35 -8.78
CA TYR A 136 20.87 -8.93 -9.12
C TYR A 136 21.81 -9.06 -7.92
N GLN A 137 21.40 -8.59 -6.77
CA GLN A 137 22.19 -8.68 -5.52
C GLN A 137 22.50 -10.16 -5.16
N ILE A 138 21.52 -11.05 -5.26
CA ILE A 138 21.72 -12.50 -5.02
C ILE A 138 22.73 -13.09 -6.00
N ARG A 139 22.73 -12.68 -7.28
CA ARG A 139 23.71 -13.16 -8.25
C ARG A 139 25.15 -12.82 -7.86
N THR A 140 25.35 -11.63 -7.29
CA THR A 140 26.68 -11.19 -6.83
C THR A 140 27.05 -11.90 -5.52
N LEU A 141 26.14 -11.94 -4.57
CA LEU A 141 26.38 -12.50 -3.24
C LEU A 141 26.66 -14.00 -3.25
N LYS A 142 26.03 -14.76 -4.14
CA LYS A 142 26.14 -16.24 -4.16
C LYS A 142 27.57 -16.80 -4.34
N TYR A 143 28.51 -15.98 -4.79
CA TYR A 143 29.92 -16.37 -4.92
C TYR A 143 30.75 -16.04 -3.67
N ILE A 144 30.19 -15.30 -2.73
CA ILE A 144 30.89 -14.73 -1.57
C ILE A 144 30.36 -15.31 -0.27
N VAL A 145 29.07 -15.65 -0.21
CA VAL A 145 28.40 -16.08 1.02
C VAL A 145 27.79 -17.46 0.86
N ASP A 146 27.55 -18.13 1.98
CA ASP A 146 26.90 -19.44 2.01
C ASP A 146 25.38 -19.38 1.73
N LEU A 147 24.77 -20.57 1.56
CA LEU A 147 23.34 -20.69 1.25
C LEU A 147 22.47 -20.12 2.37
N HIS A 148 22.87 -20.23 3.62
CA HIS A 148 22.08 -19.75 4.76
C HIS A 148 21.93 -18.23 4.71
N VAL A 149 23.03 -17.51 4.42
CA VAL A 149 23.01 -16.05 4.27
C VAL A 149 22.17 -15.63 3.06
N LEU A 150 22.26 -16.36 1.93
CA LEU A 150 21.41 -16.11 0.76
C LEU A 150 19.91 -16.28 1.06
N LEU A 151 19.55 -17.27 1.87
CA LEU A 151 18.17 -17.49 2.30
C LEU A 151 17.69 -16.38 3.23
N ASN A 152 18.52 -15.95 4.18
CA ASN A 152 18.19 -14.79 5.04
C ASN A 152 17.96 -13.53 4.20
N PHE A 153 18.81 -13.30 3.20
CA PHE A 153 18.63 -12.20 2.24
C PHE A 153 17.32 -12.34 1.46
N TYR A 154 16.99 -13.54 0.99
CA TYR A 154 15.73 -13.82 0.30
C TYR A 154 14.52 -13.49 1.18
N TYR A 155 14.49 -13.96 2.41
CA TYR A 155 13.38 -13.70 3.33
C TYR A 155 13.23 -12.20 3.63
N ALA A 156 14.34 -11.50 3.86
CA ALA A 156 14.33 -10.08 4.17
C ALA A 156 13.88 -9.20 2.97
N HIS A 157 14.37 -9.50 1.77
CA HIS A 157 14.21 -8.59 0.63
C HIS A 157 13.22 -9.06 -0.45
N VAL A 158 12.87 -10.33 -0.47
CA VAL A 158 11.95 -10.90 -1.47
C VAL A 158 10.68 -11.38 -0.82
N HIS A 159 10.77 -12.31 0.12
CA HIS A 159 9.59 -12.91 0.76
C HIS A 159 8.75 -11.87 1.48
N SER A 160 9.36 -10.96 2.23
CA SER A 160 8.67 -9.87 2.91
C SER A 160 7.83 -9.00 1.95
N ARG A 161 8.30 -8.79 0.73
CA ARG A 161 7.57 -8.02 -0.31
C ARG A 161 6.50 -8.85 -1.00
N LEU A 162 6.71 -10.15 -1.14
CA LEU A 162 5.72 -11.06 -1.72
C LEU A 162 4.54 -11.29 -0.78
N SER A 163 4.80 -11.40 0.52
CA SER A 163 3.76 -11.63 1.52
C SER A 163 2.97 -10.38 1.88
N TYR A 164 3.53 -9.17 1.66
CA TYR A 164 2.87 -7.93 2.03
C TYR A 164 1.62 -7.67 1.20
N GLY A 165 0.45 -7.68 1.85
CA GLY A 165 -0.85 -7.47 1.22
C GLY A 165 -1.24 -8.51 0.18
N ILE A 166 -0.65 -9.71 0.19
CA ILE A 166 -0.86 -10.77 -0.81
C ILE A 166 -2.33 -11.19 -0.93
N SER A 167 -3.11 -11.09 0.13
CA SER A 167 -4.54 -11.35 0.12
C SER A 167 -5.33 -10.43 -0.82
N LEU A 168 -4.79 -9.25 -1.15
CA LEU A 168 -5.43 -8.28 -2.04
C LEU A 168 -5.09 -8.54 -3.50
N TRP A 169 -3.82 -8.77 -3.81
CA TRP A 169 -3.32 -8.82 -5.19
C TRP A 169 -2.89 -10.21 -5.68
N GLY A 170 -2.69 -11.17 -4.75
CA GLY A 170 -2.11 -12.48 -5.07
C GLY A 170 -2.96 -13.34 -5.99
N SER A 171 -4.29 -13.18 -6.00
CA SER A 171 -5.21 -13.87 -6.91
C SER A 171 -5.38 -13.19 -8.28
N SER A 172 -4.76 -12.03 -8.48
CA SER A 172 -4.88 -11.29 -9.75
C SER A 172 -4.08 -11.96 -10.89
N PRO A 173 -4.48 -11.80 -12.16
CA PRO A 173 -3.68 -12.28 -13.30
C PRO A 173 -2.26 -11.73 -13.30
N ALA A 174 -2.06 -10.50 -12.81
CA ALA A 174 -0.76 -9.85 -12.72
C ALA A 174 0.21 -10.56 -11.75
N ALA A 175 -0.29 -11.28 -10.75
CA ALA A 175 0.52 -12.05 -9.80
C ALA A 175 1.35 -13.16 -10.48
N ASN A 176 0.91 -13.68 -11.63
CA ASN A 176 1.67 -14.67 -12.40
C ASN A 176 3.06 -14.16 -12.82
N GLU A 177 3.18 -12.87 -13.18
CA GLU A 177 4.45 -12.27 -13.53
C GLU A 177 5.36 -12.12 -12.30
N VAL A 178 4.78 -11.81 -11.15
CA VAL A 178 5.51 -11.79 -9.87
C VAL A 178 6.03 -13.19 -9.52
N PHE A 179 5.23 -14.24 -9.73
CA PHE A 179 5.65 -15.62 -9.53
C PHE A 179 6.79 -16.02 -10.49
N LYS A 180 6.77 -15.57 -11.75
CA LYS A 180 7.90 -15.77 -12.67
C LYS A 180 9.18 -15.13 -12.14
N ALA A 181 9.08 -13.92 -11.57
CA ALA A 181 10.22 -13.26 -10.95
C ALA A 181 10.72 -14.02 -9.71
N GLN A 182 9.84 -14.54 -8.85
CA GLN A 182 10.20 -15.40 -7.72
C GLN A 182 10.96 -16.65 -8.21
N LYS A 183 10.46 -17.36 -9.22
CA LYS A 183 11.14 -18.54 -9.81
C LYS A 183 12.53 -18.19 -10.31
N ARG A 184 12.74 -17.02 -10.90
CA ARG A 184 14.06 -16.55 -11.36
C ARG A 184 15.05 -16.43 -10.19
N ILE A 185 14.61 -15.91 -9.07
CA ILE A 185 15.46 -15.80 -7.86
C ILE A 185 15.84 -17.18 -7.34
N ILE A 186 14.88 -18.11 -7.23
CA ILE A 186 15.18 -19.47 -6.78
C ILE A 186 16.23 -20.13 -7.67
N ARG A 187 16.11 -19.99 -8.99
CA ARG A 187 17.12 -20.52 -9.93
C ARG A 187 18.51 -19.93 -9.69
N ASN A 188 18.59 -18.63 -9.40
CA ASN A 188 19.85 -17.96 -9.09
C ASN A 188 20.47 -18.46 -7.78
N ILE A 189 19.66 -18.68 -6.74
CA ILE A 189 20.14 -19.22 -5.45
C ILE A 189 20.74 -20.60 -5.63
N VAL A 190 20.07 -21.49 -6.37
CA VAL A 190 20.53 -22.87 -6.57
C VAL A 190 21.41 -23.08 -7.82
N SER A 191 21.72 -22.00 -8.54
CA SER A 191 22.60 -22.01 -9.72
C SER A 191 22.16 -22.95 -10.84
N ILE A 192 20.84 -23.00 -11.14
CA ILE A 192 20.29 -23.81 -12.25
C ILE A 192 19.86 -22.94 -13.43
N GLY A 193 19.80 -23.54 -14.62
CA GLY A 193 19.40 -22.88 -15.86
C GLY A 193 17.94 -22.46 -15.89
N SER A 194 17.60 -21.51 -16.77
CA SER A 194 16.26 -20.95 -16.92
C SER A 194 15.20 -21.98 -17.36
N ALA A 195 15.59 -23.02 -18.07
CA ALA A 195 14.71 -24.11 -18.53
C ALA A 195 14.40 -25.14 -17.43
N CYS A 196 15.21 -25.21 -16.36
CA CYS A 196 15.02 -26.18 -15.30
C CYS A 196 13.82 -25.87 -14.42
N SER A 197 13.13 -26.94 -13.99
CA SER A 197 11.98 -26.80 -13.07
C SER A 197 12.44 -26.34 -11.68
N CYS A 198 11.78 -25.33 -11.13
CA CYS A 198 12.03 -24.84 -9.77
C CYS A 198 11.29 -25.63 -8.69
N LYS A 199 10.31 -26.47 -9.04
CA LYS A 199 9.41 -27.14 -8.09
C LYS A 199 10.13 -27.92 -6.99
N PRO A 200 11.15 -28.78 -7.30
CA PRO A 200 11.90 -29.51 -6.26
C PRO A 200 12.70 -28.58 -5.35
N HIS A 201 13.18 -27.45 -5.88
CA HIS A 201 14.00 -26.50 -5.15
C HIS A 201 13.20 -25.67 -4.14
N PHE A 202 11.96 -25.30 -4.46
CA PHE A 202 11.05 -24.69 -3.48
C PHE A 202 10.86 -25.57 -2.25
N LYS A 203 10.63 -26.89 -2.48
CA LYS A 203 10.50 -27.86 -1.39
C LYS A 203 11.79 -28.01 -0.58
N LYS A 204 12.94 -28.19 -1.26
CA LYS A 204 14.25 -28.35 -0.61
C LYS A 204 14.64 -27.13 0.23
N LEU A 205 14.37 -25.93 -0.24
CA LEU A 205 14.66 -24.67 0.44
C LEU A 205 13.58 -24.27 1.46
N LYS A 206 12.48 -25.02 1.56
CA LYS A 206 11.30 -24.72 2.40
C LYS A 206 10.71 -23.33 2.14
N ILE A 207 10.72 -22.89 0.87
CA ILE A 207 10.19 -21.61 0.46
C ILE A 207 8.77 -21.83 -0.08
N LEU A 208 7.82 -21.01 0.38
CA LEU A 208 6.46 -21.00 -0.14
C LEU A 208 6.43 -20.36 -1.54
N THR A 209 5.67 -20.96 -2.43
CA THR A 209 5.37 -20.36 -3.74
C THR A 209 4.33 -19.26 -3.58
N LEU A 210 4.38 -18.26 -4.44
CA LEU A 210 3.22 -17.42 -4.69
C LEU A 210 2.11 -18.32 -5.26
N PRO A 211 0.85 -18.17 -4.83
CA PRO A 211 -0.25 -19.01 -5.31
C PRO A 211 -0.41 -18.99 -6.82
#